data_250a0e947d8b95f1c077e7e9c9b29147
#
_entry.id   250a0e947d8b95f1c077e7e9c9b29147
#
_cell.length_a   1.000
_cell.length_b   1.000
_cell.length_c   1.000
_cell.angle_alpha   90.00
_cell.angle_beta   90.00
_cell.angle_gamma   90.00
#
_symmetry.space_group_name_H-M   'P 1'
#
loop_
_entity.id
_entity.type
_entity.pdbx_description
1 polymer ?
#
loop_
_entity_poly.entity_id
_entity_poly.type
_entity_poly.pdbx_seq_one_letter_code
_entity_poly.pdbx_strand_id
1 'polypeptide(L)'
;MSVTMITPNQRHRRAVITALAVSLPFAFLTPAGPSTAAPTAPAPDQKAAAPSSTHLDLGAKDLPETRNVTTLAPGLTRTTITRGTPNQDFFWTAEVAVPSTSPDPDAPASALSTQSQAQMVAAKLNAAGLTARVEHVQSPQLADAGGDLGYRVRVGQFGSKADGSPTVDQIKATGYKASVIYTGWDGDAGTSEDDRGPWNLQVLTIDPKEFHGDLTSSFGPNLEDREATSQLSAASGALAAVNGGFFTMDPAAGAPGDPAGAAVHDGKVLSEPVGDRPSLVLDKNGTTIERLHWHGTVTAPGSAELPLHGIDRVPGLIRNCGGTDDTPTNLPLHDFTCTDANEIVAFTPEYGPTTPAGPGLEAVLDAQGTVTAVNPTRGSAVPAGGQTLQAIGSDVDKLAAMAVPGKKLKVDTDLLTENGKTLTTTPTTDVVNGGPTLVRNGQLDVTAKRDGMVRTNDSNSFFYGWVHKRNPRTFAGVDAQGRTLLVTADGRQTTSLGLSLNEEADVAKSLGMVNAMNLDGGGSTTMVEGGQVMNSPSDATGERPIGDALLLLPG
;
A
#
# COMPACT_ATOMS: atom_id res chain seq x y z
N MET A 1 -4.98 58.94 19.76
CA MET A 1 -4.46 59.93 18.81
C MET A 1 -4.34 59.33 17.45
N SER A 2 -5.17 59.85 16.60
CA SER A 2 -5.28 59.92 15.14
C SER A 2 -4.78 58.77 14.26
N VAL A 3 -5.79 58.18 13.65
CA VAL A 3 -5.84 57.35 12.46
C VAL A 3 -5.52 58.20 11.23
N THR A 4 -4.80 57.63 10.28
CA THR A 4 -4.87 58.03 8.89
C THR A 4 -4.95 56.82 7.97
N MET A 5 -6.12 56.63 7.33
CA MET A 5 -6.35 55.74 6.21
C MET A 5 -5.75 56.32 4.93
N ILE A 6 -5.17 55.45 4.10
CA ILE A 6 -4.88 55.76 2.69
C ILE A 6 -5.50 54.66 1.83
N THR A 7 -6.45 55.03 0.98
CA THR A 7 -7.07 54.21 -0.07
C THR A 7 -6.22 54.23 -1.35
N PRO A 8 -6.15 53.13 -2.11
CA PRO A 8 -5.57 53.16 -3.46
C PRO A 8 -6.64 53.27 -4.55
N ASN A 9 -6.25 54.06 -5.51
CA ASN A 9 -6.98 54.48 -6.70
C ASN A 9 -7.09 53.36 -7.74
N GLN A 10 -8.29 53.15 -8.28
CA GLN A 10 -8.55 52.31 -9.45
C GLN A 10 -8.19 53.06 -10.74
N ARG A 11 -7.47 52.45 -11.64
CA ARG A 11 -7.39 52.85 -13.06
C ARG A 11 -7.87 51.71 -13.95
N HIS A 12 -9.02 51.92 -14.57
CA HIS A 12 -9.55 51.13 -15.68
C HIS A 12 -8.67 51.26 -16.92
N ARG A 13 -8.29 50.14 -17.54
CA ARG A 13 -7.89 50.13 -18.94
C ARG A 13 -8.88 49.25 -19.73
N ARG A 14 -9.57 49.88 -20.67
CA ARG A 14 -10.42 49.25 -21.67
C ARG A 14 -9.54 48.54 -22.72
N ALA A 15 -9.83 47.27 -22.98
CA ALA A 15 -9.29 46.56 -24.13
C ALA A 15 -10.37 46.50 -25.21
N VAL A 16 -9.97 46.91 -26.42
CA VAL A 16 -10.80 46.92 -27.63
C VAL A 16 -10.71 45.49 -28.21
N ILE A 17 -11.87 44.88 -28.44
CA ILE A 17 -11.97 43.58 -29.14
C ILE A 17 -12.32 43.90 -30.61
N THR A 18 -11.41 43.53 -31.51
CA THR A 18 -11.65 43.58 -32.96
C THR A 18 -12.20 42.23 -33.40
N ALA A 19 -13.40 42.17 -33.91
CA ALA A 19 -14.04 41.00 -34.46
C ALA A 19 -13.58 40.82 -35.94
N LEU A 20 -12.97 39.68 -36.24
CA LEU A 20 -12.76 39.23 -37.63
C LEU A 20 -13.92 38.28 -38.00
N ALA A 21 -14.70 38.66 -38.98
CA ALA A 21 -15.70 37.82 -39.62
C ALA A 21 -15.01 36.88 -40.66
N VAL A 22 -15.16 35.57 -40.48
CA VAL A 22 -14.79 34.55 -41.48
C VAL A 22 -16.08 33.93 -42.02
N SER A 23 -16.33 34.14 -43.29
CA SER A 23 -17.40 33.56 -44.09
C SER A 23 -17.15 32.10 -44.43
N LEU A 24 -18.08 31.21 -44.06
CA LEU A 24 -18.13 29.81 -44.45
C LEU A 24 -19.03 29.61 -45.67
N PRO A 25 -18.66 28.79 -46.65
CA PRO A 25 -19.57 28.44 -47.75
C PRO A 25 -20.50 27.30 -47.34
N PHE A 26 -21.77 27.41 -47.70
CA PHE A 26 -22.79 26.37 -47.60
C PHE A 26 -22.46 25.23 -48.59
N ALA A 27 -22.33 24.00 -48.06
CA ALA A 27 -22.30 22.77 -48.84
C ALA A 27 -23.64 22.05 -48.69
N PHE A 28 -24.24 21.66 -49.79
CA PHE A 28 -25.50 20.93 -49.90
C PHE A 28 -25.35 19.50 -49.32
N LEU A 29 -26.25 19.12 -48.42
CA LEU A 29 -26.43 17.77 -47.93
C LEU A 29 -27.22 16.94 -48.93
N THR A 30 -26.64 15.87 -49.45
CA THR A 30 -27.36 14.77 -50.09
C THR A 30 -27.67 13.70 -49.07
N PRO A 31 -28.82 13.02 -49.10
CA PRO A 31 -29.16 11.98 -48.15
C PRO A 31 -28.33 10.71 -48.38
N ALA A 32 -27.64 10.23 -47.35
CA ALA A 32 -26.91 8.97 -47.38
C ALA A 32 -27.90 7.79 -47.21
N GLY A 33 -27.79 6.81 -48.08
CA GLY A 33 -28.49 5.53 -48.01
C GLY A 33 -27.92 4.64 -46.89
N PRO A 34 -28.58 3.53 -46.49
CA PRO A 34 -28.18 2.68 -45.39
C PRO A 34 -26.82 2.01 -45.67
N SER A 35 -25.84 2.35 -44.86
CA SER A 35 -24.52 1.70 -44.85
C SER A 35 -24.64 0.33 -44.17
N THR A 36 -24.43 -0.73 -44.93
CA THR A 36 -24.20 -2.07 -44.37
C THR A 36 -22.83 -2.07 -43.68
N ALA A 37 -22.81 -2.28 -42.38
CA ALA A 37 -21.60 -2.47 -41.61
C ALA A 37 -20.83 -3.68 -42.12
N ALA A 38 -19.59 -3.49 -42.54
CA ALA A 38 -18.67 -4.58 -42.83
C ALA A 38 -18.32 -5.31 -41.51
N PRO A 39 -18.11 -6.64 -41.56
CA PRO A 39 -17.71 -7.39 -40.38
C PRO A 39 -16.34 -6.89 -39.89
N THR A 40 -16.28 -6.49 -38.61
CA THR A 40 -15.04 -6.17 -37.90
C THR A 40 -14.10 -7.38 -37.97
N ALA A 41 -12.88 -7.18 -38.48
CA ALA A 41 -11.83 -8.18 -38.41
C ALA A 41 -11.56 -8.55 -36.94
N PRO A 42 -11.32 -9.84 -36.63
CA PRO A 42 -10.93 -10.24 -35.30
C PRO A 42 -9.65 -9.51 -34.89
N ALA A 43 -9.57 -9.07 -33.63
CA ALA A 43 -8.38 -8.48 -33.05
C ALA A 43 -7.20 -9.45 -33.23
N PRO A 44 -5.99 -8.96 -33.49
CA PRO A 44 -4.83 -9.82 -33.65
C PRO A 44 -4.64 -10.66 -32.39
N ASP A 45 -4.52 -11.97 -32.54
CA ASP A 45 -4.17 -12.91 -31.49
C ASP A 45 -3.00 -12.35 -30.68
N GLN A 46 -3.22 -12.10 -29.39
CA GLN A 46 -2.15 -11.78 -28.46
C GLN A 46 -1.22 -13.00 -28.41
N LYS A 47 -0.10 -12.86 -29.07
CA LYS A 47 0.96 -13.86 -29.08
C LYS A 47 1.33 -14.15 -27.63
N ALA A 48 1.12 -15.39 -27.19
CA ALA A 48 1.48 -15.84 -25.86
C ALA A 48 2.84 -15.31 -25.44
N ALA A 49 2.95 -14.74 -24.27
CA ALA A 49 4.20 -14.24 -23.72
C ALA A 49 5.26 -15.35 -23.77
N ALA A 50 6.47 -14.99 -24.11
CA ALA A 50 7.60 -15.91 -24.11
C ALA A 50 7.75 -16.56 -22.71
N PRO A 51 8.23 -17.80 -22.60
CA PRO A 51 8.43 -18.45 -21.32
C PRO A 51 9.31 -17.61 -20.41
N SER A 52 9.00 -17.60 -19.11
CA SER A 52 9.77 -16.94 -18.06
C SER A 52 11.27 -17.17 -18.28
N SER A 53 12.07 -16.14 -18.05
CA SER A 53 13.53 -16.25 -18.14
C SER A 53 14.02 -17.39 -17.24
N THR A 54 15.07 -18.09 -17.65
CA THR A 54 15.66 -19.18 -16.84
C THR A 54 16.25 -18.66 -15.52
N HIS A 55 16.42 -17.34 -15.39
CA HIS A 55 16.97 -16.64 -14.22
C HIS A 55 16.14 -15.40 -13.92
N LEU A 56 16.17 -14.94 -12.66
CA LEU A 56 15.59 -13.66 -12.27
C LEU A 56 16.33 -12.51 -12.97
N ASP A 57 15.60 -11.50 -13.39
CA ASP A 57 16.18 -10.24 -13.86
C ASP A 57 16.52 -9.36 -12.64
N LEU A 58 17.62 -9.74 -11.95
CA LEU A 58 18.03 -9.16 -10.68
C LEU A 58 19.55 -9.24 -10.54
N GLY A 59 20.22 -8.10 -10.56
CA GLY A 59 21.67 -8.00 -10.51
C GLY A 59 22.37 -8.48 -11.78
N ALA A 60 23.68 -8.71 -11.72
CA ALA A 60 24.49 -9.10 -12.87
C ALA A 60 23.99 -10.40 -13.53
N LYS A 61 24.06 -10.47 -14.85
CA LYS A 61 23.50 -11.59 -15.63
C LYS A 61 24.22 -12.93 -15.41
N ASP A 62 25.49 -12.89 -15.02
CA ASP A 62 26.35 -14.05 -14.78
C ASP A 62 26.23 -14.64 -13.38
N LEU A 63 25.35 -14.10 -12.54
CA LEU A 63 25.20 -14.54 -11.16
C LEU A 63 24.70 -15.99 -11.05
N PRO A 64 25.26 -16.77 -10.12
CA PRO A 64 24.73 -18.09 -9.81
C PRO A 64 23.30 -17.98 -9.29
N GLU A 65 22.44 -18.87 -9.74
CA GLU A 65 21.07 -18.99 -9.26
C GLU A 65 20.71 -20.45 -9.07
N THR A 66 20.09 -20.75 -7.93
CA THR A 66 19.54 -22.08 -7.64
C THR A 66 18.04 -21.98 -7.41
N ARG A 67 17.30 -22.95 -7.92
CA ARG A 67 15.86 -23.09 -7.72
C ARG A 67 15.52 -24.49 -7.23
N ASN A 68 14.89 -24.57 -6.06
CA ASN A 68 14.42 -25.81 -5.49
C ASN A 68 12.90 -25.80 -5.41
N VAL A 69 12.25 -26.73 -6.11
CA VAL A 69 10.78 -26.82 -6.18
C VAL A 69 10.29 -27.92 -5.24
N THR A 70 9.33 -27.60 -4.40
CA THR A 70 8.60 -28.53 -3.53
C THR A 70 7.13 -28.50 -3.93
N THR A 71 6.52 -29.66 -4.19
CA THR A 71 5.07 -29.79 -4.41
C THR A 71 4.38 -29.95 -3.06
N LEU A 72 3.45 -29.04 -2.74
CA LEU A 72 2.69 -29.05 -1.48
C LEU A 72 1.36 -29.80 -1.66
N ALA A 73 0.75 -29.63 -2.82
CA ALA A 73 -0.45 -30.33 -3.26
C ALA A 73 -0.50 -30.32 -4.80
N PRO A 74 -1.36 -31.12 -5.45
CA PRO A 74 -1.60 -30.95 -6.88
C PRO A 74 -1.92 -29.51 -7.21
N GLY A 75 -1.24 -28.92 -8.18
CA GLY A 75 -1.40 -27.52 -8.58
C GLY A 75 -0.84 -26.47 -7.60
N LEU A 76 -0.24 -26.87 -6.47
CA LEU A 76 0.40 -25.96 -5.52
C LEU A 76 1.87 -26.35 -5.32
N THR A 77 2.76 -25.43 -5.66
CA THR A 77 4.21 -25.62 -5.47
C THR A 77 4.85 -24.45 -4.75
N ARG A 78 5.91 -24.72 -4.00
CA ARG A 78 6.82 -23.70 -3.50
C ARG A 78 8.18 -23.82 -4.18
N THR A 79 8.68 -22.72 -4.70
CA THR A 79 10.04 -22.61 -5.25
C THR A 79 10.88 -21.72 -4.35
N THR A 80 11.97 -22.28 -3.80
CA THR A 80 13.01 -21.51 -3.12
C THR A 80 14.03 -21.07 -4.15
N ILE A 81 14.30 -19.77 -4.25
CA ILE A 81 15.28 -19.20 -5.16
C ILE A 81 16.39 -18.53 -4.33
N THR A 82 17.64 -18.92 -4.59
CA THR A 82 18.82 -18.20 -4.10
C THR A 82 19.60 -17.70 -5.29
N ARG A 83 19.85 -16.37 -5.34
CA ARG A 83 20.58 -15.74 -6.44
C ARG A 83 21.71 -14.87 -5.91
N GLY A 84 22.85 -14.94 -6.60
CA GLY A 84 24.00 -14.10 -6.32
C GLY A 84 24.92 -14.62 -5.22
N THR A 85 25.89 -13.80 -4.87
CA THR A 85 26.92 -14.07 -3.86
C THR A 85 27.17 -12.82 -3.03
N PRO A 86 27.65 -12.95 -1.77
CA PRO A 86 28.04 -11.80 -0.97
C PRO A 86 29.01 -10.88 -1.70
N ASN A 87 28.71 -9.59 -1.75
CA ASN A 87 29.59 -8.58 -2.32
C ASN A 87 30.53 -8.04 -1.24
N GLN A 88 31.83 -8.14 -1.47
CA GLN A 88 32.88 -7.71 -0.52
C GLN A 88 33.04 -6.18 -0.49
N ASP A 89 32.47 -5.46 -1.47
CA ASP A 89 32.52 -4.00 -1.55
C ASP A 89 31.49 -3.33 -0.64
N PHE A 90 30.51 -4.10 -0.14
CA PHE A 90 29.52 -3.59 0.80
C PHE A 90 30.06 -3.53 2.22
N PHE A 91 29.76 -2.47 2.92
CA PHE A 91 30.22 -2.19 4.28
C PHE A 91 29.13 -1.55 5.13
N TRP A 92 29.35 -1.51 6.43
CA TRP A 92 28.52 -0.78 7.35
C TRP A 92 28.97 0.70 7.44
N THR A 93 28.04 1.62 7.55
CA THR A 93 28.31 3.07 7.67
C THR A 93 27.27 3.73 8.56
N ALA A 94 27.62 4.84 9.20
CA ALA A 94 26.66 5.64 9.94
C ALA A 94 25.96 6.63 8.98
N GLU A 95 24.67 6.47 8.76
CA GLU A 95 23.83 7.39 7.98
C GLU A 95 23.18 8.40 8.90
N VAL A 96 23.36 9.69 8.58
CA VAL A 96 22.88 10.82 9.38
C VAL A 96 21.43 11.12 9.02
N ALA A 97 20.57 11.15 10.02
CA ALA A 97 19.19 11.57 9.85
C ALA A 97 19.10 13.10 9.97
N VAL A 98 18.64 13.74 8.91
CA VAL A 98 18.27 15.15 8.92
C VAL A 98 16.90 15.27 9.62
N PRO A 99 16.69 16.29 10.48
CA PRO A 99 15.39 16.48 11.11
C PRO A 99 14.26 16.52 10.07
N SER A 100 13.26 15.67 10.23
CA SER A 100 12.08 15.70 9.38
C SER A 100 11.29 16.98 9.63
N THR A 101 10.78 17.60 8.59
CA THR A 101 9.83 18.71 8.67
C THR A 101 8.38 18.20 8.56
N SER A 102 8.19 16.89 8.39
CA SER A 102 6.85 16.27 8.35
C SER A 102 6.17 16.36 9.72
N PRO A 103 4.89 16.74 9.78
CA PRO A 103 4.12 16.70 11.02
C PRO A 103 3.73 15.26 11.43
N ASP A 104 3.93 14.27 10.56
CA ASP A 104 3.59 12.88 10.80
C ASP A 104 4.56 12.24 11.80
N PRO A 105 4.09 11.74 12.96
CA PRO A 105 4.95 11.06 13.93
C PRO A 105 5.56 9.76 13.40
N ASP A 106 4.93 9.11 12.41
CA ASP A 106 5.40 7.88 11.79
C ASP A 106 6.34 8.14 10.60
N ALA A 107 6.51 9.42 10.19
CA ALA A 107 7.41 9.75 9.10
C ALA A 107 8.84 9.28 9.43
N PRO A 108 9.46 8.48 8.56
CA PRO A 108 10.83 8.07 8.76
C PRO A 108 11.73 9.30 8.87
N ALA A 109 12.79 9.21 9.68
CA ALA A 109 13.75 10.28 9.79
C ALA A 109 14.30 10.62 8.40
N SER A 110 14.34 11.91 8.05
CA SER A 110 14.79 12.37 6.74
C SER A 110 16.23 11.94 6.50
N ALA A 111 16.44 11.02 5.57
CA ALA A 111 17.78 10.57 5.17
C ALA A 111 18.37 11.48 4.08
N LEU A 112 17.51 12.14 3.29
CA LEU A 112 17.87 12.96 2.15
C LEU A 112 17.62 14.45 2.42
N SER A 113 18.40 15.28 1.75
CA SER A 113 18.27 16.74 1.78
C SER A 113 18.80 17.37 0.49
N THR A 114 18.71 18.69 0.38
CA THR A 114 19.38 19.41 -0.70
C THR A 114 20.92 19.31 -0.57
N GLN A 115 21.63 19.48 -1.67
CA GLN A 115 23.09 19.43 -1.67
C GLN A 115 23.70 20.41 -0.65
N SER A 116 23.18 21.63 -0.57
CA SER A 116 23.67 22.65 0.34
C SER A 116 23.45 22.27 1.82
N GLN A 117 22.31 21.69 2.15
CA GLN A 117 22.04 21.21 3.50
C GLN A 117 22.94 20.03 3.88
N ALA A 118 23.10 19.05 2.97
CA ALA A 118 24.01 17.93 3.18
C ALA A 118 25.46 18.41 3.40
N GLN A 119 25.91 19.40 2.63
CA GLN A 119 27.24 20.02 2.81
C GLN A 119 27.39 20.74 4.15
N MET A 120 26.35 21.46 4.63
CA MET A 120 26.36 22.09 5.95
C MET A 120 26.43 21.05 7.07
N VAL A 121 25.67 19.96 6.97
CA VAL A 121 25.72 18.86 7.93
C VAL A 121 27.12 18.24 7.94
N ALA A 122 27.66 17.91 6.77
CA ALA A 122 29.01 17.34 6.66
C ALA A 122 30.09 18.27 7.22
N ALA A 123 30.03 19.59 6.96
CA ALA A 123 30.95 20.54 7.51
C ALA A 123 30.93 20.60 9.05
N LYS A 124 29.73 20.54 9.65
CA LYS A 124 29.60 20.50 11.13
C LYS A 124 30.17 19.21 11.73
N LEU A 125 29.94 18.07 11.08
CA LEU A 125 30.51 16.79 11.51
C LEU A 125 32.02 16.76 11.36
N ASN A 126 32.56 17.29 10.27
CA ASN A 126 34.00 17.41 10.03
C ASN A 126 34.65 18.31 11.07
N ALA A 127 34.02 19.42 11.46
CA ALA A 127 34.50 20.30 12.53
C ALA A 127 34.53 19.60 13.90
N ALA A 128 33.71 18.58 14.10
CA ALA A 128 33.72 17.71 15.28
C ALA A 128 34.70 16.52 15.17
N GLY A 129 35.55 16.47 14.13
CA GLY A 129 36.53 15.41 13.92
C GLY A 129 36.01 14.15 13.23
N LEU A 130 34.80 14.20 12.69
CA LEU A 130 34.18 13.08 11.93
C LEU A 130 34.42 13.31 10.44
N THR A 131 34.83 12.24 9.71
CA THR A 131 35.01 12.32 8.26
C THR A 131 33.67 12.00 7.56
N ALA A 132 32.90 13.06 7.31
CA ALA A 132 31.59 12.93 6.66
C ALA A 132 31.70 12.95 5.12
N ARG A 133 30.94 12.09 4.45
CA ARG A 133 30.75 12.03 3.00
C ARG A 133 29.36 12.54 2.65
N VAL A 134 29.29 13.35 1.59
CA VAL A 134 28.02 13.74 0.95
C VAL A 134 27.86 12.88 -0.30
N GLU A 135 26.81 12.11 -0.37
CA GLU A 135 26.55 11.18 -1.45
C GLU A 135 25.25 11.57 -2.16
N HIS A 136 25.32 11.69 -3.49
CA HIS A 136 24.14 11.94 -4.34
C HIS A 136 23.36 10.64 -4.51
N VAL A 137 22.03 10.70 -4.40
CA VAL A 137 21.12 9.56 -4.55
C VAL A 137 20.25 9.75 -5.76
N GLN A 138 20.27 8.77 -6.64
CA GLN A 138 19.44 8.68 -7.82
C GLN A 138 18.67 7.35 -7.81
N SER A 139 17.47 7.33 -8.36
CA SER A 139 16.70 6.11 -8.58
C SER A 139 16.42 5.93 -10.06
N PRO A 140 16.14 4.70 -10.53
CA PRO A 140 15.56 4.48 -11.83
C PRO A 140 14.29 5.31 -12.02
N GLN A 141 13.97 5.67 -13.26
CA GLN A 141 12.68 6.26 -13.59
C GLN A 141 11.61 5.17 -13.56
N LEU A 142 10.69 5.28 -12.63
CA LEU A 142 9.50 4.45 -12.54
C LEU A 142 8.38 5.00 -13.43
N ALA A 143 7.19 4.40 -13.41
CA ALA A 143 6.07 4.84 -14.23
C ALA A 143 5.68 6.31 -13.98
N ASP A 144 5.74 6.76 -12.72
CA ASP A 144 5.25 8.09 -12.30
C ASP A 144 6.18 8.86 -11.35
N ALA A 145 7.34 8.30 -10.98
CA ALA A 145 8.30 8.91 -10.06
C ALA A 145 9.73 8.38 -10.32
N GLY A 146 10.73 8.97 -9.68
CA GLY A 146 12.14 8.56 -9.77
C GLY A 146 13.08 9.68 -10.20
N GLY A 147 14.29 9.31 -10.61
CA GLY A 147 15.35 10.24 -11.01
C GLY A 147 16.15 10.76 -9.81
N ASP A 148 16.41 12.05 -9.79
CA ASP A 148 17.19 12.70 -8.72
C ASP A 148 16.39 12.71 -7.39
N LEU A 149 16.92 12.05 -6.36
CA LEU A 149 16.30 11.99 -5.05
C LEU A 149 16.90 13.00 -4.05
N GLY A 150 18.13 13.47 -4.29
CA GLY A 150 18.83 14.39 -3.40
C GLY A 150 20.12 13.83 -2.82
N TYR A 151 20.50 14.30 -1.62
CA TYR A 151 21.81 14.01 -1.03
C TYR A 151 21.67 13.47 0.40
N ARG A 152 22.45 12.44 0.71
CA ARG A 152 22.59 11.86 2.05
C ARG A 152 24.00 12.15 2.63
N VAL A 153 24.11 12.05 3.95
CA VAL A 153 25.38 12.23 4.66
C VAL A 153 25.73 10.97 5.42
N ARG A 154 26.94 10.47 5.24
CA ARG A 154 27.44 9.25 5.86
C ARG A 154 28.82 9.43 6.47
N VAL A 155 29.10 8.67 7.54
CA VAL A 155 30.36 8.71 8.27
C VAL A 155 30.90 7.29 8.45
N GLY A 156 32.18 7.13 8.11
CA GLY A 156 32.92 5.89 8.31
C GLY A 156 32.58 4.75 7.35
N GLN A 157 33.42 3.72 7.39
CA GLN A 157 33.24 2.41 6.74
C GLN A 157 33.64 1.36 7.77
N PHE A 158 32.75 0.44 8.08
CA PHE A 158 32.90 -0.51 9.18
C PHE A 158 32.67 -1.94 8.69
N GLY A 159 33.37 -2.89 9.28
CA GLY A 159 33.22 -4.32 9.00
C GLY A 159 31.94 -4.90 9.61
N SER A 160 31.41 -4.29 10.67
CA SER A 160 30.19 -4.74 11.33
C SER A 160 29.31 -3.59 11.79
N LYS A 161 28.03 -3.89 12.08
CA LYS A 161 27.09 -2.93 12.69
C LYS A 161 27.59 -2.44 14.05
N ALA A 162 28.22 -3.32 14.83
CA ALA A 162 28.73 -3.00 16.16
C ALA A 162 29.88 -1.97 16.09
N ASP A 163 30.77 -2.11 15.10
CA ASP A 163 31.91 -1.17 14.93
C ASP A 163 31.45 0.24 14.57
N GLY A 164 30.28 0.40 13.95
CA GLY A 164 29.71 1.69 13.62
C GLY A 164 28.99 2.40 14.78
N SER A 165 28.64 1.68 15.84
CA SER A 165 27.86 2.24 16.97
C SER A 165 28.53 3.40 17.70
N PRO A 166 29.84 3.38 17.99
CA PRO A 166 30.52 4.53 18.61
C PRO A 166 30.45 5.80 17.74
N THR A 167 30.52 5.67 16.42
CA THR A 167 30.40 6.80 15.49
C THR A 167 28.98 7.40 15.52
N VAL A 168 27.95 6.58 15.65
CA VAL A 168 26.56 7.06 15.83
C VAL A 168 26.45 7.91 17.10
N ASP A 169 27.08 7.51 18.20
CA ASP A 169 27.05 8.29 19.45
C ASP A 169 27.83 9.60 19.33
N GLN A 170 28.93 9.63 18.61
CA GLN A 170 29.67 10.86 18.29
C GLN A 170 28.81 11.81 17.43
N ILE A 171 28.08 11.28 16.42
CA ILE A 171 27.16 12.07 15.60
C ILE A 171 26.05 12.66 16.47
N LYS A 172 25.44 11.87 17.36
CA LYS A 172 24.40 12.33 18.30
C LYS A 172 24.90 13.48 19.18
N ALA A 173 26.16 13.44 19.62
CA ALA A 173 26.77 14.51 20.40
C ALA A 173 26.87 15.85 19.64
N THR A 174 26.80 15.82 18.30
CA THR A 174 26.74 17.05 17.47
C THR A 174 25.30 17.57 17.28
N GLY A 175 24.29 16.85 17.81
CA GLY A 175 22.87 17.22 17.72
C GLY A 175 22.12 16.59 16.55
N TYR A 176 22.73 15.68 15.80
CA TYR A 176 22.04 14.92 14.74
C TYR A 176 21.66 13.52 15.22
N LYS A 177 20.57 12.97 14.69
CA LYS A 177 20.28 11.52 14.79
C LYS A 177 21.07 10.78 13.73
N ALA A 178 21.43 9.53 14.00
CA ALA A 178 22.08 8.64 13.03
C ALA A 178 21.77 7.19 13.36
N SER A 179 21.93 6.33 12.36
CA SER A 179 21.86 4.88 12.51
C SER A 179 22.95 4.20 11.69
N VAL A 180 23.41 3.01 12.14
CA VAL A 180 24.33 2.20 11.35
C VAL A 180 23.51 1.41 10.33
N ILE A 181 23.86 1.57 9.06
CA ILE A 181 23.21 0.88 7.93
C ILE A 181 24.25 0.10 7.12
N TYR A 182 23.79 -0.91 6.40
CA TYR A 182 24.62 -1.67 5.46
C TYR A 182 24.43 -1.14 4.05
N THR A 183 25.50 -0.86 3.32
CA THR A 183 25.41 -0.23 1.99
C THR A 183 24.77 -1.15 0.94
N GLY A 184 24.76 -2.46 1.15
CA GLY A 184 24.04 -3.39 0.29
C GLY A 184 22.53 -3.20 0.25
N TRP A 185 21.95 -2.42 1.21
CA TRP A 185 20.53 -2.10 1.24
C TRP A 185 20.17 -0.79 0.52
N ASP A 186 21.13 -0.15 -0.14
CA ASP A 186 20.95 1.18 -0.72
C ASP A 186 20.02 1.22 -1.93
N GLY A 187 19.69 0.11 -2.51
CA GLY A 187 18.88 0.05 -3.70
C GLY A 187 19.68 0.35 -4.98
N ASP A 188 19.01 0.18 -6.09
CA ASP A 188 19.58 0.33 -7.41
C ASP A 188 19.49 1.78 -7.89
N ALA A 189 20.61 2.33 -8.33
CA ALA A 189 20.68 3.66 -8.96
C ALA A 189 20.42 3.61 -10.49
N GLY A 190 19.94 2.51 -11.03
CA GLY A 190 19.83 2.24 -12.46
C GLY A 190 21.01 1.47 -13.03
N THR A 191 21.85 0.90 -12.16
CA THR A 191 23.05 0.11 -12.49
C THR A 191 23.01 -1.27 -11.83
N SER A 192 21.81 -1.80 -11.60
CA SER A 192 21.61 -3.09 -10.91
C SER A 192 22.33 -4.25 -11.57
N GLU A 193 22.66 -4.13 -12.87
CA GLU A 193 23.43 -5.12 -13.59
C GLU A 193 24.83 -5.40 -12.98
N ASP A 194 25.34 -4.48 -12.18
CA ASP A 194 26.62 -4.63 -11.46
C ASP A 194 26.47 -5.22 -10.07
N ASP A 195 25.25 -5.27 -9.51
CA ASP A 195 25.00 -5.81 -8.19
C ASP A 195 25.10 -7.34 -8.16
N ARG A 196 25.64 -7.87 -7.07
CA ARG A 196 25.93 -9.31 -6.94
C ARG A 196 25.05 -10.03 -5.92
N GLY A 197 24.23 -9.34 -5.16
CA GLY A 197 23.36 -9.93 -4.14
C GLY A 197 24.05 -10.13 -2.79
N PRO A 198 23.70 -11.16 -2.00
CA PRO A 198 22.77 -12.25 -2.32
C PRO A 198 21.29 -11.91 -2.11
N TRP A 199 20.41 -12.69 -2.73
CA TRP A 199 18.95 -12.63 -2.55
C TRP A 199 18.36 -14.01 -2.31
N ASN A 200 17.43 -14.11 -1.36
CA ASN A 200 16.66 -15.30 -1.05
C ASN A 200 15.18 -15.01 -1.20
N LEU A 201 14.51 -15.80 -2.03
CA LEU A 201 13.08 -15.64 -2.30
C LEU A 201 12.35 -16.98 -2.11
N GLN A 202 11.09 -16.90 -1.67
CA GLN A 202 10.14 -17.99 -1.69
C GLN A 202 8.99 -17.62 -2.62
N VAL A 203 8.60 -18.53 -3.50
CA VAL A 203 7.54 -18.34 -4.49
C VAL A 203 6.53 -19.47 -4.36
N LEU A 204 5.32 -19.18 -3.91
CA LEU A 204 4.17 -20.08 -4.04
C LEU A 204 3.56 -19.87 -5.42
N THR A 205 3.33 -20.96 -6.14
CA THR A 205 2.64 -20.95 -7.43
C THR A 205 1.38 -21.80 -7.31
N ILE A 206 0.24 -21.19 -7.58
CA ILE A 206 -1.09 -21.79 -7.49
C ILE A 206 -1.66 -21.90 -8.91
N ASP A 207 -1.85 -23.12 -9.42
CA ASP A 207 -2.51 -23.38 -10.68
C ASP A 207 -4.01 -23.66 -10.42
N PRO A 208 -4.93 -22.76 -10.78
CA PRO A 208 -6.36 -22.92 -10.49
C PRO A 208 -7.01 -24.07 -11.26
N LYS A 209 -6.31 -24.69 -12.21
CA LYS A 209 -6.82 -25.85 -12.96
C LYS A 209 -6.53 -27.16 -12.24
N GLU A 210 -5.53 -27.20 -11.38
CA GLU A 210 -5.05 -28.40 -10.70
C GLU A 210 -5.20 -28.33 -9.18
N PHE A 211 -5.11 -27.11 -8.61
CA PHE A 211 -5.31 -26.90 -7.18
C PHE A 211 -6.81 -26.82 -6.87
N HIS A 212 -7.31 -27.77 -6.09
CA HIS A 212 -8.72 -27.86 -5.72
C HIS A 212 -9.02 -27.34 -4.32
N GLY A 213 -8.02 -26.74 -3.67
CA GLY A 213 -8.20 -25.99 -2.43
C GLY A 213 -8.57 -24.54 -2.70
N ASP A 214 -8.67 -23.75 -1.62
CA ASP A 214 -9.04 -22.34 -1.68
C ASP A 214 -7.83 -21.44 -1.40
N LEU A 215 -7.70 -20.36 -2.17
CA LEU A 215 -6.89 -19.20 -1.84
C LEU A 215 -7.81 -18.13 -1.28
N THR A 216 -7.65 -17.81 -0.01
CA THR A 216 -8.53 -16.90 0.76
C THR A 216 -7.70 -15.97 1.64
N SER A 217 -8.34 -15.01 2.29
CA SER A 217 -7.73 -14.16 3.31
C SER A 217 -8.13 -14.58 4.73
N SER A 218 -7.45 -14.08 5.74
CA SER A 218 -7.85 -14.22 7.16
C SER A 218 -7.27 -13.07 7.97
N PHE A 219 -8.09 -12.45 8.80
CA PHE A 219 -7.72 -11.42 9.77
C PHE A 219 -7.73 -11.92 11.22
N GLY A 220 -7.93 -13.22 11.44
CA GLY A 220 -8.06 -13.80 12.77
C GLY A 220 -9.46 -13.65 13.37
N PRO A 221 -9.58 -13.62 14.72
CA PRO A 221 -10.89 -13.55 15.38
C PRO A 221 -11.55 -12.16 15.33
N ASN A 222 -10.78 -11.08 15.28
CA ASN A 222 -11.26 -9.70 15.24
C ASN A 222 -10.35 -8.85 14.36
N LEU A 223 -10.90 -7.87 13.64
CA LEU A 223 -10.13 -6.94 12.82
C LEU A 223 -9.20 -6.05 13.65
N GLU A 224 -9.58 -5.69 14.87
CA GLU A 224 -8.77 -4.85 15.76
C GLU A 224 -7.62 -5.59 16.46
N ASP A 225 -7.40 -6.85 16.12
CA ASP A 225 -6.31 -7.68 16.67
C ASP A 225 -5.23 -7.95 15.60
N ARG A 226 -4.12 -8.50 16.02
CA ARG A 226 -3.00 -8.87 15.15
C ARG A 226 -2.43 -10.21 15.54
N GLU A 227 -2.30 -11.10 14.58
CA GLU A 227 -1.71 -12.42 14.74
C GLU A 227 -0.49 -12.60 13.85
N ALA A 228 0.42 -13.51 14.23
CA ALA A 228 1.47 -13.94 13.34
C ALA A 228 0.90 -14.73 12.16
N THR A 229 1.51 -14.64 10.98
CA THR A 229 1.11 -15.43 9.79
C THR A 229 1.04 -16.92 10.12
N SER A 230 1.98 -17.43 10.93
CA SER A 230 1.98 -18.83 11.38
C SER A 230 0.79 -19.19 12.28
N GLN A 231 0.31 -18.24 13.08
CA GLN A 231 -0.87 -18.44 13.94
C GLN A 231 -2.15 -18.51 13.08
N LEU A 232 -2.33 -17.58 12.13
CA LEU A 232 -3.46 -17.59 11.20
C LEU A 232 -3.47 -18.85 10.34
N SER A 233 -2.29 -19.26 9.82
CA SER A 233 -2.12 -20.50 9.08
C SER A 233 -2.51 -21.74 9.89
N ALA A 234 -2.06 -21.83 11.13
CA ALA A 234 -2.34 -22.97 12.01
C ALA A 234 -3.82 -23.02 12.43
N ALA A 235 -4.43 -21.86 12.74
CA ALA A 235 -5.83 -21.78 13.13
C ALA A 235 -6.78 -22.24 12.02
N SER A 236 -6.40 -22.00 10.74
CA SER A 236 -7.20 -22.34 9.57
C SER A 236 -6.82 -23.71 8.96
N GLY A 237 -5.77 -24.37 9.45
CA GLY A 237 -5.27 -25.62 8.86
C GLY A 237 -4.70 -25.44 7.45
N ALA A 238 -4.15 -24.26 7.14
CA ALA A 238 -3.65 -23.94 5.82
C ALA A 238 -2.39 -24.76 5.44
N LEU A 239 -2.31 -25.17 4.17
CA LEU A 239 -1.12 -25.80 3.60
C LEU A 239 0.06 -24.84 3.56
N ALA A 240 -0.23 -23.59 3.19
CA ALA A 240 0.74 -22.50 3.16
C ALA A 240 0.04 -21.15 3.39
N ALA A 241 0.81 -20.15 3.79
CA ALA A 241 0.32 -18.79 3.98
C ALA A 241 1.41 -17.76 3.70
N VAL A 242 0.99 -16.53 3.37
CA VAL A 242 1.86 -15.34 3.37
C VAL A 242 1.15 -14.18 4.08
N ASN A 243 1.90 -13.21 4.59
CA ASN A 243 1.30 -11.97 5.09
C ASN A 243 0.54 -11.25 3.98
N GLY A 244 -0.51 -10.53 4.34
CA GLY A 244 -1.37 -9.83 3.40
C GLY A 244 -1.06 -8.35 3.23
N GLY A 245 -2.08 -7.50 3.41
CA GLY A 245 -2.05 -6.07 3.10
C GLY A 245 -1.46 -5.18 4.19
N PHE A 246 -1.52 -3.88 3.92
CA PHE A 246 -1.16 -2.86 4.91
C PHE A 246 -2.22 -2.77 6.00
N PHE A 247 -1.80 -2.48 7.21
CA PHE A 247 -2.66 -2.38 8.37
C PHE A 247 -2.17 -1.29 9.34
N THR A 248 -3.03 -0.88 10.25
CA THR A 248 -2.71 0.06 11.31
C THR A 248 -1.90 -0.65 12.40
N MET A 249 -0.73 -0.14 12.72
CA MET A 249 0.14 -0.70 13.77
C MET A 249 0.06 0.08 15.09
N ASP A 250 0.02 1.42 15.00
CA ASP A 250 0.07 2.31 16.15
C ASP A 250 -1.36 2.64 16.62
N PRO A 251 -1.70 2.41 17.89
CA PRO A 251 -3.00 2.82 18.44
C PRO A 251 -3.32 4.31 18.32
N ALA A 252 -2.29 5.16 18.16
CA ALA A 252 -2.49 6.58 17.88
C ALA A 252 -2.96 6.87 16.45
N ALA A 253 -2.78 5.91 15.54
CA ALA A 253 -3.16 6.02 14.14
C ALA A 253 -4.51 5.34 13.80
N GLY A 254 -5.08 4.57 14.74
CA GLY A 254 -6.32 3.82 14.56
C GLY A 254 -6.34 2.55 15.41
N ALA A 255 -7.22 1.61 15.11
CA ALA A 255 -7.24 0.30 15.77
C ALA A 255 -6.10 -0.58 15.22
N PRO A 256 -5.23 -1.14 16.09
CA PRO A 256 -4.17 -2.04 15.64
C PRO A 256 -4.77 -3.29 14.96
N GLY A 257 -4.31 -3.60 13.75
CA GLY A 257 -4.85 -4.71 12.95
C GLY A 257 -5.79 -4.26 11.84
N ASP A 258 -6.48 -3.13 12.03
CA ASP A 258 -7.39 -2.54 11.05
C ASP A 258 -6.71 -2.39 9.67
N PRO A 259 -7.30 -2.97 8.58
CA PRO A 259 -6.72 -2.86 7.26
C PRO A 259 -6.61 -1.40 6.80
N ALA A 260 -5.44 -1.01 6.29
CA ALA A 260 -5.20 0.34 5.81
C ALA A 260 -5.48 0.45 4.30
N GLY A 261 -6.68 0.06 3.88
CA GLY A 261 -7.18 0.01 2.50
C GLY A 261 -8.25 -1.08 2.35
N ALA A 262 -8.72 -1.32 1.13
CA ALA A 262 -9.82 -2.24 0.88
C ALA A 262 -9.60 -3.63 1.49
N ALA A 263 -10.57 -4.10 2.24
CA ALA A 263 -10.62 -5.48 2.72
C ALA A 263 -12.02 -6.06 2.56
N VAL A 264 -12.09 -7.26 1.98
CA VAL A 264 -13.31 -8.06 1.90
C VAL A 264 -12.94 -9.47 2.34
N HIS A 265 -13.76 -10.06 3.19
CA HIS A 265 -13.60 -11.45 3.61
C HIS A 265 -14.94 -12.17 3.52
N ASP A 266 -14.94 -13.36 2.88
CA ASP A 266 -16.17 -14.12 2.64
C ASP A 266 -17.29 -13.28 1.99
N GLY A 267 -16.92 -12.36 1.11
CA GLY A 267 -17.85 -11.45 0.41
C GLY A 267 -18.34 -10.26 1.22
N LYS A 268 -17.95 -10.12 2.49
CA LYS A 268 -18.28 -8.97 3.35
C LYS A 268 -17.21 -7.91 3.24
N VAL A 269 -17.60 -6.68 2.98
CA VAL A 269 -16.71 -5.52 3.02
C VAL A 269 -16.41 -5.19 4.48
N LEU A 270 -15.12 -5.16 4.84
CA LEU A 270 -14.63 -4.94 6.20
C LEU A 270 -13.71 -3.71 6.32
N SER A 271 -13.24 -3.17 5.20
CA SER A 271 -12.52 -1.90 5.18
C SER A 271 -12.66 -1.23 3.81
N GLU A 272 -12.77 0.08 3.82
CA GLU A 272 -12.89 0.87 2.60
C GLU A 272 -11.56 0.99 1.85
N PRO A 273 -11.58 1.14 0.51
CA PRO A 273 -10.42 1.53 -0.26
C PRO A 273 -9.90 2.90 0.16
N VAL A 274 -8.59 3.05 0.15
CA VAL A 274 -7.91 4.34 0.39
C VAL A 274 -7.45 4.92 -0.94
N GLY A 275 -8.14 5.95 -1.41
CA GLY A 275 -7.96 6.45 -2.77
C GLY A 275 -8.32 5.37 -3.82
N ASP A 276 -7.49 5.27 -4.86
CA ASP A 276 -7.62 4.25 -5.91
C ASP A 276 -6.43 3.27 -5.91
N ARG A 277 -5.91 2.93 -4.73
CA ARG A 277 -4.78 2.01 -4.61
C ARG A 277 -5.13 0.61 -5.12
N PRO A 278 -4.17 -0.14 -5.67
CA PRO A 278 -4.43 -1.48 -6.14
C PRO A 278 -4.78 -2.42 -4.98
N SER A 279 -5.68 -3.35 -5.25
CA SER A 279 -6.10 -4.41 -4.34
C SER A 279 -6.06 -5.75 -5.06
N LEU A 280 -5.66 -6.79 -4.33
CA LEU A 280 -5.70 -8.16 -4.79
C LEU A 280 -7.12 -8.70 -4.57
N VAL A 281 -7.80 -9.07 -5.63
CA VAL A 281 -9.15 -9.63 -5.60
C VAL A 281 -9.06 -11.13 -5.88
N LEU A 282 -9.53 -11.92 -4.95
CA LEU A 282 -9.59 -13.37 -5.00
C LEU A 282 -11.04 -13.79 -5.16
N ASP A 283 -11.32 -14.65 -6.10
CA ASP A 283 -12.62 -15.30 -6.21
C ASP A 283 -12.48 -16.70 -6.84
N LYS A 284 -13.58 -17.44 -6.94
CA LYS A 284 -13.60 -18.77 -7.55
C LYS A 284 -13.18 -18.80 -9.03
N ASN A 285 -13.09 -17.65 -9.71
CA ASN A 285 -12.69 -17.56 -11.11
C ASN A 285 -11.18 -17.29 -11.23
N GLY A 286 -10.50 -17.04 -10.13
CA GLY A 286 -9.07 -16.76 -10.03
C GLY A 286 -8.76 -15.45 -9.34
N THR A 287 -7.55 -14.98 -9.52
CA THR A 287 -7.01 -13.77 -8.89
C THR A 287 -6.95 -12.65 -9.92
N THR A 288 -7.35 -11.43 -9.52
CA THR A 288 -7.16 -10.21 -10.30
C THR A 288 -6.57 -9.10 -9.45
N ILE A 289 -6.05 -8.06 -10.09
CA ILE A 289 -5.60 -6.84 -9.41
C ILE A 289 -6.46 -5.71 -9.93
N GLU A 290 -7.22 -5.10 -9.02
CA GLU A 290 -8.17 -4.04 -9.32
C GLU A 290 -7.83 -2.77 -8.53
N ARG A 291 -8.18 -1.61 -9.08
CA ARG A 291 -8.21 -0.35 -8.35
C ARG A 291 -9.64 -0.08 -7.94
N LEU A 292 -9.86 0.03 -6.64
CA LEU A 292 -11.20 0.11 -6.06
C LEU A 292 -11.44 1.50 -5.47
N HIS A 293 -12.69 1.97 -5.58
CA HIS A 293 -13.16 3.22 -5.00
C HIS A 293 -14.32 2.94 -4.04
N TRP A 294 -14.40 3.72 -2.98
CA TRP A 294 -15.47 3.63 -2.00
C TRP A 294 -16.75 4.32 -2.48
N HIS A 295 -17.87 3.65 -2.30
CA HIS A 295 -19.20 4.25 -2.42
C HIS A 295 -20.09 3.74 -1.28
N GLY A 296 -19.93 4.36 -0.10
CA GLY A 296 -20.70 4.04 1.09
C GLY A 296 -21.85 5.02 1.29
N THR A 297 -23.05 4.51 1.62
CA THR A 297 -24.22 5.35 1.90
C THR A 297 -25.09 4.81 3.03
N VAL A 298 -25.77 5.74 3.74
CA VAL A 298 -26.80 5.43 4.73
C VAL A 298 -28.11 6.07 4.28
N THR A 299 -29.16 5.27 4.11
CA THR A 299 -30.47 5.73 3.66
C THR A 299 -31.58 5.31 4.59
N ALA A 300 -32.66 6.13 4.65
CA ALA A 300 -33.89 5.80 5.33
C ALA A 300 -35.09 6.25 4.49
N PRO A 301 -36.27 5.57 4.56
CA PRO A 301 -37.45 5.98 3.83
C PRO A 301 -37.86 7.44 4.12
N GLY A 302 -37.88 8.26 3.09
CA GLY A 302 -38.28 9.67 3.18
C GLY A 302 -37.23 10.63 3.72
N SER A 303 -36.00 10.19 3.90
CA SER A 303 -34.85 11.02 4.30
C SER A 303 -33.89 11.22 3.13
N ALA A 304 -33.07 12.27 3.21
CA ALA A 304 -31.93 12.42 2.31
C ALA A 304 -30.88 11.33 2.62
N GLU A 305 -30.17 10.91 1.59
CA GLU A 305 -29.02 10.00 1.72
C GLU A 305 -27.88 10.70 2.47
N LEU A 306 -27.21 9.97 3.35
CA LEU A 306 -25.99 10.42 4.03
C LEU A 306 -24.78 9.62 3.51
N PRO A 307 -23.62 10.26 3.36
CA PRO A 307 -22.40 9.51 3.06
C PRO A 307 -22.01 8.61 4.23
N LEU A 308 -21.57 7.40 3.93
CA LEU A 308 -20.84 6.54 4.85
C LEU A 308 -19.36 6.67 4.49
N HIS A 309 -18.55 7.18 5.41
CA HIS A 309 -17.16 7.55 5.14
C HIS A 309 -16.21 6.36 5.24
N GLY A 310 -16.56 5.38 6.07
CA GLY A 310 -15.75 4.19 6.25
C GLY A 310 -16.47 3.08 6.98
N ILE A 311 -15.77 1.96 7.17
CA ILE A 311 -16.26 0.77 7.85
C ILE A 311 -15.14 0.15 8.70
N ASP A 312 -15.48 -0.26 9.94
CA ASP A 312 -14.61 -0.99 10.87
C ASP A 312 -13.27 -0.29 11.19
N ARG A 313 -13.27 1.03 11.26
CA ARG A 313 -12.12 1.83 11.69
C ARG A 313 -12.49 2.90 12.72
N VAL A 314 -11.50 3.43 13.42
CA VAL A 314 -11.71 4.51 14.40
C VAL A 314 -12.15 5.79 13.68
N PRO A 315 -13.37 6.34 13.96
CA PRO A 315 -13.82 7.58 13.33
C PRO A 315 -12.86 8.74 13.59
N GLY A 316 -12.55 9.48 12.52
CA GLY A 316 -11.64 10.62 12.56
C GLY A 316 -10.17 10.29 12.33
N LEU A 317 -9.80 9.01 12.18
CA LEU A 317 -8.44 8.56 11.88
C LEU A 317 -8.45 7.69 10.62
N ILE A 318 -7.77 8.14 9.58
CA ILE A 318 -7.72 7.48 8.28
C ILE A 318 -6.26 7.11 7.97
N ARG A 319 -5.92 5.84 8.14
CA ARG A 319 -4.58 5.35 7.79
C ARG A 319 -4.42 5.28 6.27
N ASN A 320 -3.31 5.80 5.75
CA ASN A 320 -2.98 5.92 4.33
C ASN A 320 -3.75 6.98 3.53
N CYS A 321 -4.65 7.73 4.10
CA CYS A 321 -5.42 8.80 3.46
C CYS A 321 -6.10 8.40 2.13
N GLY A 322 -6.84 9.29 1.51
CA GLY A 322 -7.40 9.13 0.17
C GLY A 322 -8.92 9.15 0.12
N GLY A 323 -9.59 9.39 1.27
CA GLY A 323 -11.01 9.64 1.35
C GLY A 323 -11.38 11.09 1.00
N THR A 324 -12.68 11.34 0.81
CA THR A 324 -13.21 12.70 0.66
C THR A 324 -13.11 13.43 2.00
N ASP A 325 -12.69 14.67 1.96
CA ASP A 325 -12.51 15.55 3.13
C ASP A 325 -11.37 15.16 4.10
N ASP A 326 -10.56 14.18 3.77
CA ASP A 326 -9.34 13.85 4.52
C ASP A 326 -8.38 15.04 4.61
N THR A 327 -7.88 15.30 5.82
CA THR A 327 -6.93 16.37 6.11
C THR A 327 -5.58 15.77 6.54
N PRO A 328 -4.42 16.20 6.04
CA PRO A 328 -4.16 17.42 5.25
C PRO A 328 -4.40 17.26 3.74
N THR A 329 -4.80 16.10 3.26
CA THR A 329 -5.02 15.84 1.84
C THR A 329 -6.00 14.70 1.64
N ASN A 330 -6.77 14.76 0.57
CA ASN A 330 -7.61 13.67 0.08
C ASN A 330 -6.89 12.76 -0.95
N LEU A 331 -5.58 12.95 -1.16
CA LEU A 331 -4.77 12.07 -2.01
C LEU A 331 -4.16 10.94 -1.19
N PRO A 332 -3.94 9.75 -1.78
CA PRO A 332 -3.26 8.67 -1.08
C PRO A 332 -1.89 9.11 -0.53
N LEU A 333 -1.66 8.85 0.74
CA LEU A 333 -0.35 8.99 1.39
C LEU A 333 -0.06 7.73 2.19
N HIS A 334 0.92 6.97 1.75
CA HIS A 334 1.32 5.74 2.43
C HIS A 334 2.02 6.05 3.77
N ASP A 335 1.76 5.23 4.80
CA ASP A 335 2.27 5.40 6.16
C ASP A 335 2.00 6.80 6.73
N PHE A 336 0.85 7.36 6.44
CA PHE A 336 0.39 8.64 6.96
C PHE A 336 -1.02 8.49 7.51
N THR A 337 -1.30 9.10 8.65
CA THR A 337 -2.64 9.13 9.23
C THR A 337 -3.28 10.49 8.99
N CYS A 338 -4.26 10.52 8.10
CA CYS A 338 -5.13 11.67 7.90
C CYS A 338 -6.23 11.71 8.96
N THR A 339 -6.88 12.86 9.07
CA THR A 339 -8.03 13.06 9.96
C THR A 339 -9.21 13.63 9.19
N ASP A 340 -10.42 13.20 9.57
CA ASP A 340 -11.67 13.87 9.23
C ASP A 340 -12.44 14.15 10.52
N ALA A 341 -12.86 15.41 10.68
CA ALA A 341 -13.60 15.84 11.87
C ALA A 341 -15.09 15.49 11.81
N ASN A 342 -15.62 15.08 10.65
CA ASN A 342 -17.04 14.89 10.41
C ASN A 342 -17.28 13.62 9.62
N GLU A 343 -17.53 12.51 10.30
CA GLU A 343 -17.69 11.21 9.66
C GLU A 343 -18.88 10.43 10.19
N ILE A 344 -19.42 9.56 9.34
CA ILE A 344 -20.22 8.39 9.71
C ILE A 344 -19.44 7.15 9.33
N VAL A 345 -19.16 6.28 10.30
CA VAL A 345 -18.45 5.01 10.13
C VAL A 345 -19.34 3.87 10.60
N ALA A 346 -19.46 2.82 9.79
CA ALA A 346 -20.16 1.59 10.17
C ALA A 346 -19.24 0.63 10.92
N PHE A 347 -19.82 -0.21 11.76
CA PHE A 347 -19.10 -1.29 12.43
C PHE A 347 -19.87 -2.60 12.27
N THR A 348 -19.15 -3.63 11.88
CA THR A 348 -19.62 -5.01 11.78
C THR A 348 -19.20 -5.81 13.02
N PRO A 349 -19.79 -6.98 13.28
CA PRO A 349 -19.35 -7.86 14.38
C PRO A 349 -17.89 -8.34 14.23
N GLU A 350 -17.35 -8.29 13.03
CA GLU A 350 -15.98 -8.68 12.70
C GLU A 350 -14.93 -7.69 13.23
N TYR A 351 -15.32 -6.44 13.49
CA TYR A 351 -14.41 -5.45 14.10
C TYR A 351 -13.84 -5.94 15.44
N GLY A 352 -14.73 -6.34 16.34
CA GLY A 352 -14.37 -6.78 17.67
C GLY A 352 -15.56 -6.71 18.65
N PRO A 353 -15.33 -7.00 19.94
CA PRO A 353 -16.42 -7.08 20.92
C PRO A 353 -17.12 -5.75 21.19
N THR A 354 -16.44 -4.62 21.02
CA THR A 354 -16.98 -3.27 21.23
C THR A 354 -16.37 -2.29 20.22
N THR A 355 -17.15 -1.32 19.81
CA THR A 355 -16.71 -0.24 18.94
C THR A 355 -15.83 0.78 19.67
N PRO A 356 -15.07 1.63 18.96
CA PRO A 356 -14.25 2.69 19.58
C PRO A 356 -15.10 3.66 20.41
N ALA A 357 -14.74 3.82 21.68
CA ALA A 357 -15.42 4.74 22.59
C ALA A 357 -15.02 6.20 22.35
N GLY A 358 -15.92 7.13 22.65
CA GLY A 358 -15.62 8.55 22.59
C GLY A 358 -16.84 9.45 22.45
N PRO A 359 -16.64 10.78 22.29
CA PRO A 359 -17.72 11.71 22.00
C PRO A 359 -18.27 11.48 20.59
N GLY A 360 -19.59 11.65 20.44
CA GLY A 360 -20.30 11.45 19.16
C GLY A 360 -21.65 10.80 19.40
N LEU A 361 -22.21 10.17 18.38
CA LEU A 361 -23.47 9.43 18.46
C LEU A 361 -23.25 8.03 17.91
N GLU A 362 -23.93 7.04 18.48
CA GLU A 362 -23.93 5.68 17.97
C GLU A 362 -25.34 5.13 17.83
N ALA A 363 -25.70 4.72 16.62
CA ALA A 363 -26.95 4.04 16.32
C ALA A 363 -26.70 2.54 16.20
N VAL A 364 -27.43 1.74 16.97
CA VAL A 364 -27.35 0.26 16.97
C VAL A 364 -28.46 -0.29 16.11
N LEU A 365 -28.12 -1.16 15.16
CA LEU A 365 -29.00 -1.74 14.16
C LEU A 365 -29.05 -3.26 14.34
N ASP A 366 -30.27 -3.83 14.28
CA ASP A 366 -30.43 -5.28 14.21
C ASP A 366 -30.09 -5.83 12.81
N ALA A 367 -30.16 -7.16 12.64
CA ALA A 367 -29.87 -7.84 11.39
C ALA A 367 -30.81 -7.44 10.22
N GLN A 368 -31.92 -6.77 10.49
CA GLN A 368 -32.85 -6.25 9.50
C GLN A 368 -32.69 -4.76 9.23
N GLY A 369 -31.65 -4.14 9.82
CA GLY A 369 -31.38 -2.71 9.72
C GLY A 369 -32.31 -1.85 10.57
N THR A 370 -33.05 -2.41 11.54
CA THR A 370 -33.91 -1.64 12.42
C THR A 370 -33.07 -1.00 13.53
N VAL A 371 -33.22 0.30 13.75
CA VAL A 371 -32.57 1.00 14.87
C VAL A 371 -33.16 0.48 16.19
N THR A 372 -32.35 -0.17 16.99
CA THR A 372 -32.73 -0.70 18.31
C THR A 372 -32.35 0.23 19.45
N ALA A 373 -31.28 1.01 19.30
CA ALA A 373 -30.85 2.00 20.25
C ALA A 373 -30.13 3.17 19.55
N VAL A 374 -30.13 4.32 20.20
CA VAL A 374 -29.32 5.49 19.82
C VAL A 374 -28.65 6.01 21.08
N ASN A 375 -27.35 5.93 21.12
CA ASN A 375 -26.52 6.29 22.27
C ASN A 375 -25.87 7.67 22.04
N PRO A 376 -25.88 8.57 23.03
CA PRO A 376 -25.27 9.89 22.90
C PRO A 376 -23.74 9.88 23.01
N THR A 377 -23.15 8.70 23.15
CA THR A 377 -21.71 8.45 23.14
C THR A 377 -21.43 7.17 22.37
N ARG A 378 -20.23 7.05 21.83
CA ARG A 378 -19.73 5.87 21.10
C ARG A 378 -19.19 4.83 22.07
N GLY A 379 -19.07 3.57 21.65
CA GLY A 379 -18.45 2.48 22.41
C GLY A 379 -19.41 1.34 22.79
N SER A 380 -20.37 1.03 21.93
CA SER A 380 -21.33 -0.06 22.15
C SER A 380 -20.80 -1.41 21.64
N ALA A 381 -21.39 -2.48 22.12
CA ALA A 381 -21.22 -3.80 21.50
C ALA A 381 -21.98 -3.84 20.16
N VAL A 382 -21.38 -4.45 19.14
CA VAL A 382 -22.04 -4.71 17.87
C VAL A 382 -22.95 -5.95 18.02
N PRO A 383 -24.25 -5.86 17.67
CA PRO A 383 -25.14 -7.02 17.77
C PRO A 383 -24.73 -8.12 16.79
N ALA A 384 -24.82 -9.38 17.22
CA ALA A 384 -24.59 -10.52 16.33
C ALA A 384 -25.52 -10.44 15.09
N GLY A 385 -24.93 -10.44 13.90
CA GLY A 385 -25.64 -10.29 12.62
C GLY A 385 -26.22 -8.90 12.36
N GLY A 386 -26.03 -7.93 13.29
CA GLY A 386 -26.39 -6.53 13.14
C GLY A 386 -25.16 -5.67 12.83
N GLN A 387 -25.27 -4.36 13.06
CA GLN A 387 -24.19 -3.40 12.88
C GLN A 387 -24.43 -2.15 13.73
N THR A 388 -23.41 -1.30 13.86
CA THR A 388 -23.60 0.03 14.44
C THR A 388 -23.12 1.11 13.47
N LEU A 389 -23.65 2.31 13.63
CA LEU A 389 -23.20 3.50 12.91
C LEU A 389 -22.74 4.51 13.93
N GLN A 390 -21.48 4.91 13.86
CA GLN A 390 -20.93 5.99 14.68
C GLN A 390 -20.84 7.28 13.86
N ALA A 391 -21.26 8.39 14.44
CA ALA A 391 -21.08 9.73 13.86
C ALA A 391 -20.26 10.63 14.78
N ILE A 392 -19.40 11.44 14.17
CA ILE A 392 -18.62 12.49 14.84
C ILE A 392 -18.82 13.85 14.16
N GLY A 393 -18.45 14.92 14.87
CA GLY A 393 -18.54 16.29 14.36
C GLY A 393 -19.94 16.71 13.94
N SER A 394 -20.07 17.38 12.82
CA SER A 394 -21.35 17.85 12.28
C SER A 394 -22.26 16.73 11.80
N ASP A 395 -21.76 15.52 11.62
CA ASP A 395 -22.55 14.39 11.14
C ASP A 395 -23.36 13.72 12.26
N VAL A 396 -23.08 14.08 13.52
CA VAL A 396 -23.88 13.68 14.68
C VAL A 396 -25.35 14.06 14.53
N ASP A 397 -25.62 15.33 14.21
CA ASP A 397 -27.00 15.81 14.05
C ASP A 397 -27.68 15.20 12.81
N LYS A 398 -26.93 14.96 11.74
CA LYS A 398 -27.44 14.33 10.52
C LYS A 398 -27.87 12.88 10.78
N LEU A 399 -27.02 12.10 11.44
CA LEU A 399 -27.34 10.70 11.79
C LEU A 399 -28.48 10.65 12.84
N ALA A 400 -28.47 11.54 13.84
CA ALA A 400 -29.52 11.60 14.86
C ALA A 400 -30.91 11.86 14.27
N ALA A 401 -31.00 12.72 13.25
CA ALA A 401 -32.27 13.00 12.55
C ALA A 401 -32.81 11.77 11.79
N MET A 402 -31.94 10.88 11.34
CA MET A 402 -32.28 9.68 10.58
C MET A 402 -32.46 8.44 11.48
N ALA A 403 -31.58 8.26 12.45
CA ALA A 403 -31.55 7.09 13.34
C ALA A 403 -32.58 7.18 14.45
N VAL A 404 -33.83 6.83 14.15
CA VAL A 404 -34.94 6.83 15.11
C VAL A 404 -35.27 5.39 15.52
N PRO A 405 -35.31 5.03 16.84
CA PRO A 405 -35.63 3.70 17.29
C PRO A 405 -36.95 3.16 16.66
N GLY A 406 -36.88 1.93 16.15
CA GLY A 406 -37.97 1.26 15.42
C GLY A 406 -38.04 1.61 13.92
N LYS A 407 -37.22 2.55 13.42
CA LYS A 407 -37.09 2.83 11.98
C LYS A 407 -35.99 2.00 11.36
N LYS A 408 -36.11 1.77 10.06
CA LYS A 408 -35.09 1.04 9.28
C LYS A 408 -34.12 2.01 8.63
N LEU A 409 -32.84 1.69 8.74
CA LEU A 409 -31.78 2.26 7.93
C LEU A 409 -31.24 1.17 6.98
N LYS A 410 -30.87 1.58 5.78
CA LYS A 410 -30.11 0.75 4.86
C LYS A 410 -28.70 1.32 4.79
N VAL A 411 -27.72 0.47 4.97
CA VAL A 411 -26.30 0.79 4.85
C VAL A 411 -25.79 0.06 3.61
N ASP A 412 -25.28 0.80 2.65
CA ASP A 412 -24.67 0.27 1.41
C ASP A 412 -23.15 0.51 1.46
N THR A 413 -22.37 -0.52 1.11
CA THR A 413 -20.91 -0.56 1.15
C THR A 413 -20.38 -1.04 -0.20
N ASP A 414 -20.65 -0.28 -1.27
CA ASP A 414 -20.25 -0.65 -2.62
C ASP A 414 -18.76 -0.34 -2.86
N LEU A 415 -18.07 -1.28 -3.48
CA LEU A 415 -16.74 -1.10 -4.03
C LEU A 415 -16.84 -0.94 -5.55
N LEU A 416 -16.36 0.19 -6.07
CA LEU A 416 -16.40 0.48 -7.50
C LEU A 416 -15.02 0.25 -8.12
N THR A 417 -14.96 -0.47 -9.24
CA THR A 417 -13.74 -0.59 -10.05
C THR A 417 -13.37 0.72 -10.73
N GLU A 418 -12.18 0.84 -11.26
CA GLU A 418 -11.67 2.01 -12.01
C GLU A 418 -12.65 2.47 -13.12
N ASN A 419 -13.45 1.55 -13.67
CA ASN A 419 -14.45 1.84 -14.70
C ASN A 419 -15.83 2.22 -14.11
N GLY A 420 -15.95 2.42 -12.80
CA GLY A 420 -17.19 2.77 -12.11
C GLY A 420 -18.20 1.62 -12.00
N LYS A 421 -17.79 0.37 -12.28
CA LYS A 421 -18.65 -0.80 -12.12
C LYS A 421 -18.52 -1.33 -10.70
N THR A 422 -19.64 -1.63 -10.05
CA THR A 422 -19.64 -2.27 -8.73
C THR A 422 -18.96 -3.64 -8.80
N LEU A 423 -18.00 -3.88 -7.91
CA LEU A 423 -17.41 -5.19 -7.68
C LEU A 423 -18.49 -6.09 -7.05
N THR A 424 -18.84 -7.14 -7.76
CA THR A 424 -19.78 -8.13 -7.22
C THR A 424 -19.05 -9.04 -6.25
N THR A 425 -19.36 -8.96 -4.96
CA THR A 425 -18.84 -9.86 -3.95
C THR A 425 -19.76 -11.08 -3.76
N THR A 426 -19.16 -12.21 -3.49
CA THR A 426 -19.83 -13.49 -3.18
C THR A 426 -19.16 -14.07 -1.93
N PRO A 427 -19.73 -15.09 -1.27
CA PRO A 427 -19.07 -15.72 -0.11
C PRO A 427 -17.69 -16.34 -0.40
N THR A 428 -17.24 -16.35 -1.65
CA THR A 428 -15.89 -16.78 -2.06
C THR A 428 -15.05 -15.61 -2.58
N THR A 429 -15.46 -14.38 -2.32
CA THR A 429 -14.70 -13.19 -2.72
C THR A 429 -13.96 -12.64 -1.54
N ASP A 430 -12.64 -12.56 -1.68
CA ASP A 430 -11.77 -11.83 -0.76
C ASP A 430 -11.06 -10.70 -1.48
N VAL A 431 -10.77 -9.63 -0.75
CA VAL A 431 -9.97 -8.51 -1.24
C VAL A 431 -8.94 -8.14 -0.18
N VAL A 432 -7.69 -8.04 -0.61
CA VAL A 432 -6.56 -7.62 0.24
C VAL A 432 -5.92 -6.39 -0.37
N ASN A 433 -5.78 -5.34 0.42
CA ASN A 433 -5.14 -4.09 -0.02
C ASN A 433 -3.65 -4.25 -0.24
N GLY A 434 -3.04 -3.28 -0.93
CA GLY A 434 -1.60 -3.24 -1.12
C GLY A 434 -1.17 -2.03 -1.96
N GLY A 435 -0.11 -2.23 -2.72
CA GLY A 435 0.46 -1.21 -3.61
C GLY A 435 1.91 -0.86 -3.30
N PRO A 436 2.58 -0.27 -4.27
CA PRO A 436 2.08 0.11 -5.59
C PRO A 436 1.88 -1.07 -6.55
N THR A 437 1.27 -0.78 -7.71
CA THR A 437 1.33 -1.68 -8.87
C THR A 437 2.80 -1.89 -9.26
N LEU A 438 3.15 -3.08 -9.70
CA LEU A 438 4.52 -3.45 -10.14
C LEU A 438 4.56 -3.76 -11.63
N VAL A 439 3.63 -4.60 -12.09
CA VAL A 439 3.49 -5.02 -13.48
C VAL A 439 2.03 -4.89 -13.89
N ARG A 440 1.77 -4.33 -15.06
CA ARG A 440 0.43 -4.24 -15.66
C ARG A 440 0.49 -4.66 -17.13
N ASN A 441 -0.34 -5.62 -17.52
CA ASN A 441 -0.38 -6.15 -18.89
C ASN A 441 1.00 -6.57 -19.43
N GLY A 442 1.84 -7.19 -18.58
CA GLY A 442 3.18 -7.65 -18.92
C GLY A 442 4.24 -6.56 -19.06
N GLN A 443 3.92 -5.31 -18.71
CA GLN A 443 4.86 -4.19 -18.70
C GLN A 443 5.13 -3.73 -17.27
N LEU A 444 6.34 -3.26 -17.00
CA LEU A 444 6.68 -2.62 -15.73
C LEU A 444 5.82 -1.37 -15.56
N ASP A 445 5.12 -1.25 -14.43
CA ASP A 445 4.18 -0.17 -14.14
C ASP A 445 4.19 0.16 -12.64
N VAL A 446 5.37 0.58 -12.15
CA VAL A 446 5.51 0.93 -10.72
C VAL A 446 4.95 2.32 -10.49
N THR A 447 3.73 2.38 -9.95
CA THR A 447 2.93 3.61 -9.75
C THR A 447 3.13 4.21 -8.36
N ALA A 448 4.41 4.44 -7.99
CA ALA A 448 4.80 4.86 -6.65
C ALA A 448 4.15 6.19 -6.20
N LYS A 449 4.05 7.18 -7.11
CA LYS A 449 3.44 8.48 -6.79
C LYS A 449 1.93 8.38 -6.67
N ARG A 450 1.26 7.73 -7.63
CA ARG A 450 -0.19 7.51 -7.59
C ARG A 450 -0.62 6.80 -6.31
N ASP A 451 0.19 5.84 -5.85
CA ASP A 451 -0.13 5.00 -4.71
C ASP A 451 0.40 5.56 -3.37
N GLY A 452 0.78 6.84 -3.33
CA GLY A 452 1.05 7.59 -2.11
C GLY A 452 2.47 7.48 -1.56
N MET A 453 3.43 6.95 -2.33
CA MET A 453 4.83 6.82 -1.90
C MET A 453 5.66 8.10 -2.11
N VAL A 454 5.10 9.13 -2.74
CA VAL A 454 5.74 10.43 -2.95
C VAL A 454 5.01 11.49 -2.14
N ARG A 455 5.72 12.11 -1.21
CA ARG A 455 5.18 13.17 -0.34
C ARG A 455 5.59 14.54 -0.86
N THR A 456 4.61 15.46 -0.98
CA THR A 456 4.84 16.83 -1.44
C THR A 456 5.68 17.56 -0.44
N ASN A 457 6.24 17.99 0.15
CA ASN A 457 7.01 18.73 1.16
C ASN A 457 8.02 17.82 1.90
N ASP A 458 8.29 16.65 1.38
CA ASP A 458 9.35 15.78 1.85
C ASP A 458 10.58 15.92 0.92
N SER A 459 11.76 15.80 1.48
CA SER A 459 13.04 15.76 0.76
C SER A 459 13.27 14.42 0.02
N ASN A 460 12.24 13.78 -0.52
CA ASN A 460 12.23 12.43 -1.08
C ASN A 460 12.69 11.33 -0.09
N SER A 461 12.79 11.62 1.20
CA SER A 461 13.28 10.67 2.20
C SER A 461 12.33 9.48 2.36
N PHE A 462 11.01 9.73 2.28
CA PHE A 462 10.02 8.65 2.32
C PHE A 462 10.15 7.74 1.10
N PHE A 463 10.17 8.33 -0.12
CA PHE A 463 10.39 7.58 -1.35
C PHE A 463 11.71 6.79 -1.29
N TYR A 464 12.79 7.42 -0.84
CA TYR A 464 14.09 6.77 -0.66
C TYR A 464 14.00 5.55 0.26
N GLY A 465 13.41 5.71 1.43
CA GLY A 465 13.30 4.64 2.42
C GLY A 465 12.38 3.49 1.99
N TRP A 466 11.26 3.83 1.35
CA TRP A 466 10.19 2.88 1.02
C TRP A 466 10.33 2.27 -0.37
N VAL A 467 10.63 3.08 -1.38
CA VAL A 467 10.62 2.66 -2.79
C VAL A 467 12.01 2.27 -3.25
N HIS A 468 13.00 3.13 -2.97
CA HIS A 468 14.35 2.98 -3.53
C HIS A 468 15.24 2.02 -2.72
N LYS A 469 15.21 2.08 -1.38
CA LYS A 469 16.01 1.15 -0.56
C LYS A 469 15.48 -0.27 -0.66
N ARG A 470 16.42 -1.22 -0.62
CA ARG A 470 16.10 -2.64 -0.52
C ARG A 470 15.52 -2.98 0.85
N ASN A 471 14.37 -3.61 0.84
CA ASN A 471 13.64 -4.06 2.02
C ASN A 471 13.20 -5.52 1.83
N PRO A 472 12.86 -6.26 2.91
CA PRO A 472 12.06 -7.46 2.75
C PRO A 472 10.75 -7.11 2.04
N ARG A 473 10.31 -7.95 1.11
CA ARG A 473 9.11 -7.70 0.30
C ARG A 473 8.19 -8.90 0.28
N THR A 474 6.90 -8.62 0.24
CA THR A 474 5.87 -9.58 -0.13
C THR A 474 5.08 -8.98 -1.29
N PHE A 475 4.85 -9.76 -2.33
CA PHE A 475 4.08 -9.32 -3.49
C PHE A 475 3.29 -10.47 -4.10
N ALA A 476 2.26 -10.11 -4.82
CA ALA A 476 1.37 -11.05 -5.47
C ALA A 476 1.17 -10.69 -6.95
N GLY A 477 0.91 -11.68 -7.77
CA GLY A 477 0.59 -11.44 -9.17
C GLY A 477 0.01 -12.65 -9.86
N VAL A 478 -0.37 -12.44 -11.11
CA VAL A 478 -0.96 -13.45 -11.98
C VAL A 478 -0.16 -13.56 -13.25
N ASP A 479 0.13 -14.77 -13.70
CA ASP A 479 0.81 -15.02 -14.96
C ASP A 479 -0.15 -15.14 -16.15
N ALA A 480 0.42 -15.28 -17.35
CA ALA A 480 -0.37 -15.41 -18.59
C ALA A 480 -1.20 -16.70 -18.67
N GLN A 481 -0.94 -17.68 -17.81
CA GLN A 481 -1.71 -18.94 -17.70
C GLN A 481 -2.85 -18.85 -16.69
N GLY A 482 -2.96 -17.73 -15.97
CA GLY A 482 -3.94 -17.51 -14.90
C GLY A 482 -3.52 -18.12 -13.56
N ARG A 483 -2.23 -18.51 -13.40
CA ARG A 483 -1.71 -18.98 -12.12
C ARG A 483 -1.43 -17.77 -11.22
N THR A 484 -1.77 -17.93 -9.95
CA THR A 484 -1.42 -16.93 -8.94
C THR A 484 -0.03 -17.24 -8.36
N LEU A 485 0.79 -16.22 -8.23
CA LEU A 485 2.09 -16.32 -7.58
C LEU A 485 2.10 -15.38 -6.36
N LEU A 486 2.48 -15.95 -5.20
CA LEU A 486 2.72 -15.20 -3.96
C LEU A 486 4.20 -15.31 -3.64
N VAL A 487 4.88 -14.18 -3.46
CA VAL A 487 6.33 -14.13 -3.32
C VAL A 487 6.73 -13.40 -2.06
N THR A 488 7.69 -13.96 -1.32
CA THR A 488 8.43 -13.25 -0.27
C THR A 488 9.91 -13.19 -0.62
N ALA A 489 10.53 -12.03 -0.40
CA ALA A 489 11.96 -11.81 -0.53
C ALA A 489 12.52 -11.39 0.84
N ASP A 490 13.46 -12.14 1.38
CA ASP A 490 14.19 -11.76 2.59
C ASP A 490 14.99 -10.49 2.37
N GLY A 491 15.16 -9.69 3.42
CA GLY A 491 15.93 -8.46 3.31
C GLY A 491 16.43 -7.95 4.66
N ARG A 492 17.10 -6.79 4.63
CA ARG A 492 17.75 -6.18 5.80
C ARG A 492 18.77 -7.07 6.49
N GLN A 493 19.33 -8.02 5.75
CA GLN A 493 20.35 -8.97 6.18
C GLN A 493 21.54 -8.91 5.22
N THR A 494 22.73 -9.24 5.69
CA THR A 494 23.92 -9.35 4.82
C THR A 494 23.88 -10.62 3.96
N THR A 495 23.04 -11.58 4.34
CA THR A 495 22.78 -12.84 3.63
C THR A 495 21.60 -12.78 2.66
N SER A 496 20.81 -11.70 2.73
CA SER A 496 19.77 -11.35 1.74
C SER A 496 19.49 -9.87 1.79
N LEU A 497 19.75 -9.18 0.68
CA LEU A 497 19.70 -7.71 0.64
C LEU A 497 18.27 -7.15 0.72
N GLY A 498 17.30 -7.90 0.20
CA GLY A 498 15.96 -7.42 -0.09
C GLY A 498 15.85 -6.82 -1.48
N LEU A 499 14.70 -6.20 -1.76
CA LEU A 499 14.40 -5.62 -3.06
C LEU A 499 13.94 -4.15 -2.92
N SER A 500 14.39 -3.28 -3.84
CA SER A 500 13.70 -2.04 -4.13
C SER A 500 12.40 -2.36 -4.87
N LEU A 501 11.47 -1.40 -5.00
CA LEU A 501 10.24 -1.67 -5.77
C LEU A 501 10.51 -1.85 -7.27
N ASN A 502 11.57 -1.24 -7.80
CA ASN A 502 12.00 -1.49 -9.18
C ASN A 502 12.47 -2.94 -9.35
N GLU A 503 13.37 -3.39 -8.49
CA GLU A 503 13.87 -4.78 -8.50
C GLU A 503 12.74 -5.79 -8.26
N GLU A 504 11.79 -5.46 -7.39
CA GLU A 504 10.60 -6.28 -7.15
C GLU A 504 9.74 -6.45 -8.41
N ALA A 505 9.56 -5.36 -9.18
CA ALA A 505 8.83 -5.41 -10.45
C ALA A 505 9.58 -6.20 -11.53
N ASP A 506 10.91 -6.07 -11.61
CA ASP A 506 11.75 -6.86 -12.51
C ASP A 506 11.69 -8.37 -12.16
N VAL A 507 11.73 -8.70 -10.87
CA VAL A 507 11.55 -10.08 -10.37
C VAL A 507 10.16 -10.59 -10.74
N ALA A 508 9.09 -9.84 -10.46
CA ALA A 508 7.73 -10.24 -10.79
C ALA A 508 7.58 -10.55 -12.30
N LYS A 509 8.10 -9.67 -13.15
CA LYS A 509 8.09 -9.86 -14.60
C LYS A 509 8.92 -11.08 -15.03
N SER A 510 10.10 -11.30 -14.45
CA SER A 510 10.96 -12.46 -14.77
C SER A 510 10.37 -13.78 -14.30
N LEU A 511 9.50 -13.78 -13.27
CA LEU A 511 8.70 -14.92 -12.85
C LEU A 511 7.50 -15.19 -13.78
N GLY A 512 7.26 -14.31 -14.77
CA GLY A 512 6.20 -14.46 -15.77
C GLY A 512 4.88 -13.78 -15.41
N MET A 513 4.84 -12.99 -14.33
CA MET A 513 3.63 -12.24 -13.97
C MET A 513 3.30 -11.20 -15.05
N VAL A 514 2.04 -11.16 -15.46
CA VAL A 514 1.49 -10.16 -16.38
C VAL A 514 0.80 -9.02 -15.63
N ASN A 515 0.32 -9.28 -14.42
CA ASN A 515 -0.13 -8.27 -13.47
C ASN A 515 0.46 -8.61 -12.10
N ALA A 516 0.99 -7.62 -11.41
CA ALA A 516 1.59 -7.78 -10.07
C ALA A 516 1.46 -6.51 -9.25
N MET A 517 1.37 -6.67 -7.92
CA MET A 517 1.35 -5.58 -6.95
C MET A 517 2.13 -5.95 -5.70
N ASN A 518 2.73 -4.95 -5.06
CA ASN A 518 3.33 -5.09 -3.75
C ASN A 518 2.25 -5.25 -2.68
N LEU A 519 2.52 -6.06 -1.68
CA LEU A 519 1.77 -6.22 -0.43
C LEU A 519 2.55 -5.59 0.74
N ASP A 520 2.13 -5.85 1.99
CA ASP A 520 2.92 -5.38 3.13
C ASP A 520 4.26 -6.12 3.21
N GLY A 521 5.28 -5.38 3.54
CA GLY A 521 6.66 -5.83 3.51
C GLY A 521 7.41 -5.59 4.83
N GLY A 522 8.73 -5.45 4.74
CA GLY A 522 9.56 -5.18 5.90
C GLY A 522 9.49 -6.30 6.94
N GLY A 523 9.16 -5.97 8.19
CA GLY A 523 9.04 -6.95 9.27
C GLY A 523 7.87 -7.91 9.13
N SER A 524 6.85 -7.54 8.34
CA SER A 524 5.67 -8.38 8.09
C SER A 524 5.95 -9.51 7.10
N THR A 525 6.99 -9.39 6.25
CA THR A 525 7.32 -10.38 5.22
C THR A 525 7.52 -11.77 5.83
N THR A 526 6.52 -12.62 5.65
CA THR A 526 6.51 -13.99 6.20
C THR A 526 5.82 -14.94 5.22
N MET A 527 6.44 -16.09 4.97
CA MET A 527 5.82 -17.24 4.29
C MET A 527 5.85 -18.45 5.21
N VAL A 528 4.72 -19.13 5.31
CA VAL A 528 4.53 -20.32 6.15
C VAL A 528 4.14 -21.50 5.27
N GLU A 529 4.64 -22.70 5.61
CA GLU A 529 4.27 -23.97 5.02
C GLU A 529 4.12 -25.00 6.14
N GLY A 530 2.98 -25.66 6.23
CA GLY A 530 2.72 -26.67 7.27
C GLY A 530 2.95 -26.15 8.70
N GLY A 531 2.66 -24.88 8.96
CA GLY A 531 2.88 -24.21 10.24
C GLY A 531 4.33 -23.79 10.53
N GLN A 532 5.25 -23.95 9.57
CA GLN A 532 6.66 -23.55 9.72
C GLN A 532 6.97 -22.32 8.87
N VAL A 533 7.71 -21.35 9.42
CA VAL A 533 8.19 -20.17 8.68
C VAL A 533 9.28 -20.59 7.71
N MET A 534 9.10 -20.26 6.44
CA MET A 534 9.97 -20.70 5.32
C MET A 534 10.98 -19.65 4.88
N ASN A 535 10.86 -18.43 5.32
CA ASN A 535 11.76 -17.32 5.05
C ASN A 535 12.45 -16.84 6.33
N SER A 536 13.21 -15.74 6.28
CA SER A 536 13.91 -15.16 7.42
C SER A 536 13.33 -13.80 7.77
N PRO A 537 12.36 -13.71 8.71
CA PRO A 537 11.80 -12.44 9.15
C PRO A 537 12.88 -11.46 9.63
N SER A 538 12.74 -10.19 9.28
CA SER A 538 13.78 -9.17 9.53
C SER A 538 13.73 -8.55 10.92
N ASP A 539 12.63 -8.70 11.66
CA ASP A 539 12.49 -8.17 13.01
C ASP A 539 13.25 -9.05 14.01
N ALA A 540 13.88 -8.42 15.00
CA ALA A 540 14.69 -9.14 15.99
C ALA A 540 13.86 -10.13 16.85
N THR A 541 12.56 -9.94 16.91
CA THR A 541 11.59 -10.80 17.62
C THR A 541 11.08 -11.97 16.79
N GLY A 542 11.48 -12.08 15.53
CA GLY A 542 10.97 -13.07 14.57
C GLY A 542 9.76 -12.52 13.78
N GLU A 543 8.72 -13.35 13.59
CA GLU A 543 7.49 -12.92 12.90
C GLU A 543 6.87 -11.70 13.58
N ARG A 544 6.45 -10.74 12.77
CA ARG A 544 5.63 -9.61 13.21
C ARG A 544 4.16 -10.03 13.19
N PRO A 545 3.38 -9.73 14.24
CA PRO A 545 1.92 -9.80 14.16
C PRO A 545 1.38 -8.81 13.10
N ILE A 546 0.50 -9.28 12.25
CA ILE A 546 -0.05 -8.60 11.06
C ILE A 546 -1.57 -8.45 11.17
N GLY A 547 -2.18 -7.61 10.33
CA GLY A 547 -3.63 -7.43 10.29
C GLY A 547 -4.35 -8.53 9.52
N ASP A 548 -3.75 -9.05 8.43
CA ASP A 548 -4.32 -10.13 7.63
C ASP A 548 -3.26 -10.99 6.94
N ALA A 549 -3.65 -12.18 6.52
CA ALA A 549 -2.82 -13.11 5.76
C ALA A 549 -3.58 -13.69 4.57
N LEU A 550 -2.85 -14.12 3.55
CA LEU A 550 -3.34 -14.95 2.44
C LEU A 550 -3.07 -16.42 2.79
N LEU A 551 -4.11 -17.24 2.73
CA LEU A 551 -4.09 -18.65 3.15
C LEU A 551 -4.40 -19.56 1.97
N LEU A 552 -3.71 -20.69 1.91
CA LEU A 552 -3.96 -21.77 0.95
C LEU A 552 -4.53 -22.95 1.72
N LEU A 553 -5.85 -23.10 1.66
CA LEU A 553 -6.58 -24.15 2.37
C LEU A 553 -6.62 -25.42 1.53
N PRO A 554 -6.60 -26.62 2.16
CA PRO A 554 -6.81 -27.88 1.45
C PRO A 554 -8.24 -27.96 0.90
N GLY A 555 -8.42 -28.63 -0.24
CA GLY A 555 -9.73 -28.92 -0.82
C GLY A 555 -10.44 -30.10 -0.17
#